data_4bb385d3c4676d49d3eb8c022e83f28d
#
_entry.id   4bb385d3c4676d49d3eb8c022e83f28d
#
_cell.length_a   1.000
_cell.length_b   1.000
_cell.length_c   1.000
_cell.angle_alpha   90.00
_cell.angle_beta   90.00
_cell.angle_gamma   90.00
#
_symmetry.space_group_name_H-M   'P 1'
#
loop_
_entity.id
_entity.type
_entity.pdbx_description
1 polymer ?
#
loop_
_entity_poly.entity_id
_entity_poly.type
_entity_poly.pdbx_seq_one_letter_code
_entity_poly.pdbx_strand_id
1 'polypeptide(L)'
;MPDRCAIRRVAAGGDVLDPDGDDIAPTKLAVECQIVLVNMLIDVRAILPTVRVPTLVLHRRNDEMIPVERGRDLATQIPNAKFIEYPGSDHGFCFGDVEGMLGDIEEFITGHRETSSADLERVLATVLFTDIVDSTRSAAKMGDQTWRRLLDSHDELAKQMVEKHRGTLIKSTGDGILATFDGPGRAVRCALALETASKQIGLPLRAGLHTGEIEIRGRDIGGIAVHAAARVMAQSNADEVLVSRVVTDLVAGAGLKFSDRGSHELKGLPGRWDLFAASI
;
A
#
# COMPACT_ATOMS: atom_id res chain seq x y z
N MET A 1 -26.03 3.79 -11.84
CA MET A 1 -27.51 3.80 -11.89
C MET A 1 -27.94 2.50 -12.52
N PRO A 2 -28.82 1.72 -11.91
CA PRO A 2 -29.57 0.78 -12.68
C PRO A 2 -30.41 1.63 -13.65
N ASP A 3 -30.20 1.39 -14.91
CA ASP A 3 -30.79 2.15 -16.02
C ASP A 3 -32.31 2.20 -15.83
N ARG A 4 -32.90 3.41 -15.70
CA ARG A 4 -34.35 3.58 -15.66
C ARG A 4 -35.03 2.94 -16.89
N CYS A 5 -34.27 2.69 -17.95
CA CYS A 5 -34.65 1.96 -19.14
C CYS A 5 -34.81 0.45 -18.87
N ALA A 6 -33.95 -0.15 -17.99
CA ALA A 6 -34.05 -1.58 -17.66
C ALA A 6 -35.32 -1.89 -16.85
N ILE A 7 -35.68 -1.05 -15.88
CA ILE A 7 -36.92 -1.21 -15.10
C ILE A 7 -38.16 -1.09 -15.99
N ARG A 8 -38.15 -0.22 -16.98
CA ARG A 8 -39.26 -0.14 -17.96
C ARG A 8 -39.32 -1.32 -18.90
N ARG A 9 -38.18 -1.94 -19.28
CA ARG A 9 -38.15 -3.13 -20.14
C ARG A 9 -38.69 -4.38 -19.45
N VAL A 10 -38.35 -4.57 -18.15
CA VAL A 10 -38.90 -5.70 -17.35
C VAL A 10 -40.43 -5.61 -17.24
N ALA A 11 -40.99 -4.42 -17.06
CA ALA A 11 -42.43 -4.21 -17.03
C ALA A 11 -43.10 -4.48 -18.42
N ALA A 12 -42.33 -4.48 -19.50
CA ALA A 12 -42.79 -4.73 -20.85
C ALA A 12 -42.49 -6.16 -21.39
N GLY A 13 -41.90 -7.06 -20.55
CA GLY A 13 -41.61 -8.45 -20.93
C GLY A 13 -40.42 -8.62 -21.89
N GLY A 14 -39.47 -7.70 -21.90
CA GLY A 14 -38.25 -7.80 -22.71
C GLY A 14 -37.12 -8.49 -21.97
N ASP A 15 -36.24 -9.20 -22.72
CA ASP A 15 -35.01 -9.80 -22.18
C ASP A 15 -34.04 -8.72 -21.71
N VAL A 16 -33.48 -8.90 -20.52
CA VAL A 16 -32.48 -8.01 -19.95
C VAL A 16 -31.17 -8.78 -19.82
N LEU A 17 -30.14 -8.26 -20.50
CA LEU A 17 -28.78 -8.80 -20.45
C LEU A 17 -27.95 -8.06 -19.38
N ASP A 18 -27.03 -8.76 -18.73
CA ASP A 18 -26.04 -8.15 -17.87
C ASP A 18 -24.96 -7.40 -18.69
N PRO A 19 -24.00 -6.68 -18.05
CA PRO A 19 -22.92 -5.99 -18.75
C PRO A 19 -22.01 -6.91 -19.57
N ASP A 20 -22.01 -8.23 -19.30
CA ASP A 20 -21.20 -9.24 -19.97
C ASP A 20 -22.00 -9.92 -21.10
N GLY A 21 -23.28 -9.58 -21.27
CA GLY A 21 -24.18 -10.05 -22.35
C GLY A 21 -24.94 -11.33 -22.03
N ASP A 22 -24.96 -11.78 -20.79
CA ASP A 22 -25.68 -12.96 -20.33
C ASP A 22 -27.14 -12.62 -19.94
N ASP A 23 -28.06 -13.54 -20.19
CA ASP A 23 -29.46 -13.41 -19.79
C ASP A 23 -29.62 -13.43 -18.28
N ILE A 24 -30.03 -12.30 -17.68
CA ILE A 24 -30.36 -12.24 -16.27
C ILE A 24 -31.64 -13.07 -16.04
N ALA A 25 -31.48 -14.14 -15.26
CA ALA A 25 -32.62 -14.99 -14.90
C ALA A 25 -33.78 -14.14 -14.38
N PRO A 26 -34.99 -14.26 -14.95
CA PRO A 26 -36.17 -13.42 -14.62
C PRO A 26 -36.49 -13.36 -13.12
N THR A 27 -36.17 -14.44 -12.41
CA THR A 27 -36.35 -14.56 -10.95
C THR A 27 -35.40 -13.64 -10.14
N LYS A 28 -34.15 -13.48 -10.57
CA LYS A 28 -33.17 -12.61 -9.86
C LYS A 28 -33.56 -11.14 -10.01
N LEU A 29 -33.89 -10.72 -11.22
CA LEU A 29 -34.31 -9.35 -11.51
C LEU A 29 -35.66 -8.99 -10.85
N ALA A 30 -36.60 -9.95 -10.79
CA ALA A 30 -37.86 -9.76 -10.10
C ALA A 30 -37.70 -9.57 -8.60
N VAL A 31 -36.78 -10.31 -7.98
CA VAL A 31 -36.45 -10.16 -6.55
C VAL A 31 -35.77 -8.80 -6.27
N GLU A 32 -34.82 -8.39 -7.09
CA GLU A 32 -34.15 -7.09 -6.95
C GLU A 32 -35.14 -5.93 -7.12
N CYS A 33 -36.04 -5.99 -8.12
CA CYS A 33 -37.08 -5.00 -8.28
C CYS A 33 -38.08 -4.99 -7.12
N GLN A 34 -38.43 -6.13 -6.55
CA GLN A 34 -39.30 -6.21 -5.37
C GLN A 34 -38.65 -5.59 -4.15
N ILE A 35 -37.35 -5.83 -3.91
CA ILE A 35 -36.61 -5.23 -2.80
C ILE A 35 -36.60 -3.71 -2.93
N VAL A 36 -36.33 -3.17 -4.11
CA VAL A 36 -36.37 -1.73 -4.38
C VAL A 36 -37.76 -1.15 -4.14
N LEU A 37 -38.82 -1.82 -4.63
CA LEU A 37 -40.19 -1.38 -4.43
C LEU A 37 -40.60 -1.39 -2.94
N VAL A 38 -40.24 -2.44 -2.20
CA VAL A 38 -40.49 -2.52 -0.76
C VAL A 38 -39.79 -1.40 -0.03
N ASN A 39 -38.52 -1.15 -0.35
CA ASN A 39 -37.76 -0.05 0.25
C ASN A 39 -38.37 1.33 -0.04
N MET A 40 -38.96 1.52 -1.22
CA MET A 40 -39.66 2.77 -1.55
C MET A 40 -40.98 2.97 -0.78
N LEU A 41 -41.58 1.90 -0.26
CA LEU A 41 -42.83 1.94 0.50
C LEU A 41 -42.60 2.08 2.03
N ILE A 42 -41.36 1.86 2.49
CA ILE A 42 -41.02 1.98 3.90
C ILE A 42 -40.97 3.48 4.28
N ASP A 43 -41.85 3.88 5.19
CA ASP A 43 -41.83 5.21 5.78
C ASP A 43 -41.49 5.12 7.28
N VAL A 44 -40.30 5.55 7.63
CA VAL A 44 -39.76 5.52 9.00
C VAL A 44 -39.84 6.89 9.69
N ARG A 45 -40.37 7.92 9.05
CA ARG A 45 -40.37 9.31 9.57
C ARG A 45 -41.05 9.43 10.92
N ALA A 46 -42.08 8.66 11.17
CA ALA A 46 -42.79 8.69 12.43
C ALA A 46 -41.96 8.20 13.64
N ILE A 47 -40.93 7.36 13.42
CA ILE A 47 -40.08 6.82 14.49
C ILE A 47 -38.81 7.64 14.70
N LEU A 48 -38.36 8.45 13.73
CA LEU A 48 -37.13 9.21 13.84
C LEU A 48 -37.04 10.07 15.11
N PRO A 49 -38.11 10.79 15.55
CA PRO A 49 -38.07 11.56 16.79
C PRO A 49 -37.92 10.70 18.06
N THR A 50 -38.08 9.37 17.96
CA THR A 50 -37.97 8.47 19.10
C THR A 50 -36.58 7.86 19.23
N VAL A 51 -35.71 8.05 18.26
CA VAL A 51 -34.31 7.58 18.29
C VAL A 51 -33.56 8.27 19.43
N ARG A 52 -32.97 7.48 20.34
CA ARG A 52 -32.27 7.98 21.54
C ARG A 52 -30.76 7.66 21.53
N VAL A 53 -30.33 6.84 20.60
CA VAL A 53 -28.89 6.51 20.43
C VAL A 53 -28.20 7.66 19.73
N PRO A 54 -26.92 7.95 20.04
CA PRO A 54 -26.12 8.87 19.27
C PRO A 54 -26.15 8.48 17.80
N THR A 55 -26.43 9.44 16.93
CA THR A 55 -26.60 9.18 15.50
C THR A 55 -25.72 10.08 14.68
N LEU A 56 -24.96 9.50 13.77
CA LEU A 56 -24.16 10.21 12.78
C LEU A 56 -24.74 9.93 11.39
N VAL A 57 -25.06 10.98 10.65
CA VAL A 57 -25.56 10.92 9.28
C VAL A 57 -24.48 11.47 8.35
N LEU A 58 -24.01 10.64 7.44
CA LEU A 58 -22.98 10.98 6.45
C LEU A 58 -23.61 10.99 5.06
N HIS A 59 -23.36 12.03 4.27
CA HIS A 59 -23.94 12.12 2.92
C HIS A 59 -23.00 12.88 1.97
N ARG A 60 -22.98 12.46 0.71
CA ARG A 60 -22.23 13.20 -0.32
C ARG A 60 -23.11 14.27 -0.95
N ARG A 61 -22.51 15.44 -1.22
CA ARG A 61 -23.24 16.62 -1.71
C ARG A 61 -23.97 16.39 -3.02
N ASN A 62 -23.33 15.71 -3.94
CA ASN A 62 -23.84 15.50 -5.29
C ASN A 62 -24.21 14.03 -5.53
N ASP A 63 -24.65 13.33 -4.48
CA ASP A 63 -25.09 11.94 -4.59
C ASP A 63 -26.16 11.80 -5.69
N GLU A 64 -25.86 10.98 -6.71
CA GLU A 64 -26.74 10.80 -7.89
C GLU A 64 -27.93 9.90 -7.62
N MET A 65 -27.89 9.09 -6.55
CA MET A 65 -29.00 8.19 -6.20
C MET A 65 -29.98 8.82 -5.22
N ILE A 66 -29.47 9.46 -4.16
CA ILE A 66 -30.29 10.06 -3.11
C ILE A 66 -29.84 11.51 -2.90
N PRO A 67 -30.70 12.51 -3.15
CA PRO A 67 -30.35 13.90 -2.92
C PRO A 67 -29.93 14.18 -1.48
N VAL A 68 -28.91 14.99 -1.28
CA VAL A 68 -28.32 15.31 0.04
C VAL A 68 -29.34 15.91 1.01
N GLU A 69 -30.37 16.57 0.49
CA GLU A 69 -31.50 17.12 1.27
C GLU A 69 -32.19 16.04 2.11
N ARG A 70 -32.21 14.79 1.62
CA ARG A 70 -32.80 13.67 2.37
C ARG A 70 -31.99 13.30 3.59
N GLY A 71 -30.65 13.34 3.48
CA GLY A 71 -29.75 13.15 4.63
C GLY A 71 -29.87 14.27 5.66
N ARG A 72 -29.97 15.52 5.20
CA ARG A 72 -30.21 16.68 6.09
C ARG A 72 -31.54 16.58 6.81
N ASP A 73 -32.59 16.20 6.08
CA ASP A 73 -33.95 16.01 6.59
C ASP A 73 -33.98 14.91 7.68
N LEU A 74 -33.29 13.78 7.39
CA LEU A 74 -33.13 12.68 8.33
C LEU A 74 -32.44 13.15 9.61
N ALA A 75 -31.32 13.88 9.52
CA ALA A 75 -30.59 14.38 10.66
C ALA A 75 -31.39 15.41 11.50
N THR A 76 -32.22 16.20 10.87
CA THR A 76 -33.07 17.17 11.62
C THR A 76 -34.20 16.49 12.39
N GLN A 77 -34.66 15.34 11.97
CA GLN A 77 -35.76 14.62 12.62
C GLN A 77 -35.26 13.69 13.75
N ILE A 78 -33.99 13.34 13.78
CA ILE A 78 -33.40 12.52 14.86
C ILE A 78 -32.82 13.45 15.93
N PRO A 79 -33.25 13.35 17.20
CA PRO A 79 -32.72 14.19 18.28
C PRO A 79 -31.20 14.03 18.43
N ASN A 80 -30.49 15.17 18.43
CA ASN A 80 -29.03 15.25 18.59
C ASN A 80 -28.20 14.50 17.53
N ALA A 81 -28.77 14.23 16.35
CA ALA A 81 -27.98 13.67 15.25
C ALA A 81 -26.96 14.68 14.75
N LYS A 82 -25.74 14.20 14.50
CA LYS A 82 -24.66 14.95 13.81
C LYS A 82 -24.77 14.68 12.31
N PHE A 83 -24.71 15.73 11.49
CA PHE A 83 -24.70 15.62 10.04
C PHE A 83 -23.36 16.07 9.47
N ILE A 84 -22.77 15.25 8.62
CA ILE A 84 -21.52 15.60 7.91
C ILE A 84 -21.74 15.40 6.41
N GLU A 85 -21.41 16.44 5.66
CA GLU A 85 -21.51 16.46 4.20
C GLU A 85 -20.14 16.38 3.56
N TYR A 86 -19.95 15.41 2.63
CA TYR A 86 -18.71 15.21 1.88
C TYR A 86 -18.84 15.70 0.45
N PRO A 87 -17.73 16.13 -0.18
CA PRO A 87 -17.69 16.33 -1.62
C PRO A 87 -17.80 14.97 -2.35
N GLY A 88 -18.28 15.00 -3.60
CA GLY A 88 -18.40 13.81 -4.46
C GLY A 88 -19.82 13.48 -4.80
N SER A 89 -19.99 12.55 -5.76
CA SER A 89 -21.26 12.14 -6.34
C SER A 89 -21.60 10.66 -6.09
N ASP A 90 -20.67 9.87 -5.57
CA ASP A 90 -20.86 8.44 -5.31
C ASP A 90 -21.81 8.22 -4.13
N HIS A 91 -22.73 7.27 -4.27
CA HIS A 91 -23.63 6.86 -3.18
C HIS A 91 -22.94 5.91 -2.18
N GLY A 92 -22.01 5.09 -2.65
CA GLY A 92 -21.32 4.09 -1.82
C GLY A 92 -20.27 4.71 -0.89
N PHE A 93 -20.22 4.23 0.35
CA PHE A 93 -19.24 4.68 1.36
C PHE A 93 -17.79 4.24 1.06
N CYS A 94 -17.59 3.24 0.18
CA CYS A 94 -16.28 2.70 -0.19
C CYS A 94 -15.60 3.45 -1.35
N PHE A 95 -16.17 4.54 -1.85
CA PHE A 95 -15.61 5.35 -2.94
C PHE A 95 -15.24 6.76 -2.46
N GLY A 96 -14.35 7.44 -3.16
CA GLY A 96 -13.92 8.80 -2.88
C GLY A 96 -13.05 8.92 -1.61
N ASP A 97 -13.25 9.99 -0.82
CA ASP A 97 -12.51 10.23 0.42
C ASP A 97 -13.02 9.32 1.55
N VAL A 98 -12.54 8.08 1.53
CA VAL A 98 -12.89 7.06 2.53
C VAL A 98 -12.17 7.32 3.86
N GLU A 99 -10.93 7.81 3.84
CA GLU A 99 -10.13 8.06 5.05
C GLU A 99 -10.74 9.17 5.89
N GLY A 100 -11.12 10.28 5.27
CA GLY A 100 -11.81 11.37 5.97
C GLY A 100 -13.12 10.92 6.62
N MET A 101 -13.88 10.08 5.91
CA MET A 101 -15.14 9.53 6.42
C MET A 101 -14.93 8.56 7.59
N LEU A 102 -13.93 7.66 7.51
CA LEU A 102 -13.59 6.75 8.59
C LEU A 102 -13.12 7.50 9.84
N GLY A 103 -12.31 8.56 9.68
CA GLY A 103 -11.88 9.41 10.78
C GLY A 103 -13.05 10.11 11.49
N ASP A 104 -14.06 10.58 10.75
CA ASP A 104 -15.26 11.17 11.35
C ASP A 104 -16.13 10.14 12.08
N ILE A 105 -16.21 8.90 11.57
CA ILE A 105 -16.89 7.78 12.23
C ILE A 105 -16.17 7.41 13.52
N GLU A 106 -14.85 7.31 13.49
CA GLU A 106 -14.02 6.97 14.64
C GLU A 106 -14.14 8.05 15.73
N GLU A 107 -14.03 9.33 15.36
CA GLU A 107 -14.25 10.46 16.29
C GLU A 107 -15.64 10.40 16.92
N PHE A 108 -16.65 10.05 16.14
CA PHE A 108 -18.02 9.95 16.66
C PHE A 108 -18.18 8.80 17.66
N ILE A 109 -17.51 7.67 17.45
CA ILE A 109 -17.62 6.49 18.32
C ILE A 109 -16.74 6.62 19.56
N THR A 110 -15.50 7.13 19.39
CA THR A 110 -14.48 7.13 20.46
C THR A 110 -14.38 8.46 21.21
N GLY A 111 -14.92 9.53 20.64
CA GLY A 111 -14.73 10.91 21.13
C GLY A 111 -13.36 11.51 20.77
N HIS A 112 -12.52 10.75 20.08
CA HIS A 112 -11.19 11.18 19.62
C HIS A 112 -11.08 10.93 18.13
N ARG A 113 -10.69 11.97 17.38
CA ARG A 113 -10.23 11.79 16.02
C ARG A 113 -8.77 11.40 16.11
N GLU A 114 -8.42 10.18 15.74
CA GLU A 114 -7.02 9.93 15.42
C GLU A 114 -6.69 10.89 14.27
N THR A 115 -5.86 11.89 14.55
CA THR A 115 -5.30 12.74 13.50
C THR A 115 -4.68 11.79 12.49
N SER A 116 -5.15 11.87 11.26
CA SER A 116 -4.79 10.97 10.15
C SER A 116 -3.31 10.65 10.28
N SER A 117 -3.00 9.39 10.38
CA SER A 117 -1.72 8.79 10.74
C SER A 117 -0.56 9.11 9.78
N ALA A 118 -0.71 10.07 8.90
CA ALA A 118 0.38 10.54 8.06
C ALA A 118 1.60 11.03 8.88
N ASP A 119 1.38 11.46 10.13
CA ASP A 119 2.47 11.84 11.04
C ASP A 119 2.83 10.75 12.06
N LEU A 120 2.04 9.66 12.19
CA LEU A 120 2.24 8.65 13.22
C LEU A 120 2.84 7.33 12.72
N GLU A 121 2.92 7.10 11.43
CA GLU A 121 3.56 5.90 10.87
C GLU A 121 5.01 6.13 10.43
N ARG A 122 5.73 7.02 11.10
CA ARG A 122 7.19 7.09 10.96
C ARG A 122 7.83 6.10 11.93
N VAL A 123 8.52 5.14 11.36
CA VAL A 123 9.24 4.13 12.13
C VAL A 123 10.72 4.15 11.77
N LEU A 124 11.57 3.91 12.76
CA LEU A 124 12.98 3.70 12.52
C LEU A 124 13.17 2.29 11.93
N ALA A 125 13.70 2.21 10.71
CA ALA A 125 13.97 0.94 10.05
C ALA A 125 15.29 0.97 9.29
N THR A 126 15.85 -0.22 9.06
CA THR A 126 16.95 -0.39 8.12
C THR A 126 16.38 -0.80 6.77
N VAL A 127 16.64 0.00 5.77
CA VAL A 127 16.19 -0.22 4.39
C VAL A 127 17.31 -0.89 3.62
N LEU A 128 16.97 -1.98 2.92
CA LEU A 128 17.83 -2.71 2.01
C LEU A 128 17.29 -2.57 0.58
N PHE A 129 18.13 -2.09 -0.32
CA PHE A 129 17.96 -2.21 -1.76
C PHE A 129 18.97 -3.18 -2.34
N THR A 130 18.54 -4.00 -3.28
CA THR A 130 19.43 -4.80 -4.12
C THR A 130 19.12 -4.60 -5.58
N ASP A 131 20.09 -4.94 -6.44
CA ASP A 131 19.96 -4.84 -7.89
C ASP A 131 20.94 -5.82 -8.57
N ILE A 132 20.50 -6.50 -9.62
CA ILE A 132 21.33 -7.42 -10.41
C ILE A 132 22.18 -6.61 -11.39
N VAL A 133 23.50 -6.77 -11.29
CA VAL A 133 24.42 -6.03 -12.15
C VAL A 133 24.33 -6.54 -13.59
N ASP A 134 24.31 -5.60 -14.55
CA ASP A 134 24.22 -5.90 -15.99
C ASP A 134 22.98 -6.75 -16.38
N SER A 135 21.87 -6.61 -15.67
CA SER A 135 20.62 -7.36 -15.89
C SER A 135 20.15 -7.33 -17.35
N THR A 136 20.12 -6.16 -17.97
CA THR A 136 19.74 -5.98 -19.39
C THR A 136 20.65 -6.74 -20.34
N ARG A 137 21.97 -6.70 -20.11
CA ARG A 137 22.95 -7.42 -20.93
C ARG A 137 22.81 -8.93 -20.76
N SER A 138 22.59 -9.39 -19.56
CA SER A 138 22.36 -10.79 -19.21
C SER A 138 21.08 -11.32 -19.86
N ALA A 139 19.98 -10.57 -19.79
CA ALA A 139 18.74 -10.88 -20.48
C ALA A 139 18.92 -11.03 -21.99
N ALA A 140 19.58 -10.06 -22.63
CA ALA A 140 19.85 -10.10 -24.07
C ALA A 140 20.70 -11.30 -24.50
N LYS A 141 21.63 -11.76 -23.63
CA LYS A 141 22.51 -12.90 -23.91
C LYS A 141 21.82 -14.26 -23.71
N MET A 142 21.00 -14.40 -22.70
CA MET A 142 20.36 -15.65 -22.29
C MET A 142 18.99 -15.89 -22.96
N GLY A 143 18.36 -14.84 -23.46
CA GLY A 143 16.99 -14.84 -23.99
C GLY A 143 15.91 -14.77 -22.89
N ASP A 144 14.77 -14.23 -23.26
CA ASP A 144 13.70 -13.82 -22.32
C ASP A 144 13.20 -14.95 -21.42
N GLN A 145 13.04 -16.15 -21.96
CA GLN A 145 12.49 -17.27 -21.20
C GLN A 145 13.45 -17.77 -20.12
N THR A 146 14.73 -17.85 -20.43
CA THR A 146 15.78 -18.29 -19.48
C THR A 146 15.97 -17.22 -18.41
N TRP A 147 16.01 -15.95 -18.84
CA TRP A 147 16.13 -14.81 -17.95
C TRP A 147 14.97 -14.74 -16.95
N ARG A 148 13.74 -14.91 -17.42
CA ARG A 148 12.55 -14.90 -16.54
C ARG A 148 12.62 -15.96 -15.46
N ARG A 149 12.97 -17.21 -15.81
CA ARG A 149 13.13 -18.31 -14.84
C ARG A 149 14.21 -18.00 -13.80
N LEU A 150 15.27 -17.32 -14.20
CA LEU A 150 16.36 -16.95 -13.32
C LEU A 150 15.93 -15.83 -12.36
N LEU A 151 15.18 -14.86 -12.85
CA LEU A 151 14.55 -13.83 -12.00
C LEU A 151 13.55 -14.44 -11.01
N ASP A 152 12.68 -15.35 -11.45
CA ASP A 152 11.74 -16.04 -10.56
C ASP A 152 12.49 -16.80 -9.43
N SER A 153 13.62 -17.43 -9.77
CA SER A 153 14.47 -18.10 -8.78
C SER A 153 15.14 -17.11 -7.82
N HIS A 154 15.59 -15.96 -8.32
CA HIS A 154 16.15 -14.89 -7.51
C HIS A 154 15.12 -14.30 -6.55
N ASP A 155 13.91 -14.04 -7.03
CA ASP A 155 12.83 -13.46 -6.21
C ASP A 155 12.43 -14.40 -5.07
N GLU A 156 12.30 -15.69 -5.35
CA GLU A 156 12.02 -16.69 -4.32
C GLU A 156 13.16 -16.79 -3.29
N LEU A 157 14.40 -16.79 -3.76
CA LEU A 157 15.60 -16.77 -2.90
C LEU A 157 15.64 -15.52 -2.02
N ALA A 158 15.37 -14.35 -2.60
CA ALA A 158 15.35 -13.08 -1.89
C ALA A 158 14.27 -13.07 -0.79
N LYS A 159 13.07 -13.55 -1.13
CA LYS A 159 11.97 -13.68 -0.16
C LYS A 159 12.37 -14.58 1.02
N GLN A 160 12.90 -15.77 0.75
CA GLN A 160 13.35 -16.69 1.79
C GLN A 160 14.45 -16.10 2.67
N MET A 161 15.41 -15.37 2.09
CA MET A 161 16.48 -14.73 2.85
C MET A 161 15.96 -13.58 3.73
N VAL A 162 15.06 -12.76 3.22
CA VAL A 162 14.44 -11.68 3.98
C VAL A 162 13.64 -12.24 5.16
N GLU A 163 12.79 -13.24 4.93
CA GLU A 163 12.01 -13.91 5.98
C GLU A 163 12.91 -14.58 7.04
N LYS A 164 13.93 -15.31 6.62
CA LYS A 164 14.91 -15.96 7.51
C LYS A 164 15.60 -14.96 8.45
N HIS A 165 15.86 -13.75 7.97
CA HIS A 165 16.48 -12.69 8.77
C HIS A 165 15.46 -11.76 9.44
N ARG A 166 14.17 -12.16 9.48
CA ARG A 166 13.05 -11.41 10.09
C ARG A 166 12.88 -10.01 9.51
N GLY A 167 13.07 -9.87 8.21
CA GLY A 167 12.77 -8.66 7.46
C GLY A 167 11.38 -8.74 6.83
N THR A 168 10.95 -7.61 6.30
CA THR A 168 9.73 -7.48 5.51
C THR A 168 10.10 -7.15 4.07
N LEU A 169 9.76 -8.02 3.13
CA LEU A 169 9.89 -7.75 1.72
C LEU A 169 8.77 -6.79 1.30
N ILE A 170 9.14 -5.60 0.86
CA ILE A 170 8.20 -4.56 0.44
C ILE A 170 7.76 -4.80 -1.00
N LYS A 171 8.74 -4.94 -1.91
CA LYS A 171 8.46 -5.21 -3.33
C LYS A 171 9.70 -5.72 -4.06
N SER A 172 9.48 -6.44 -5.17
CA SER A 172 10.48 -6.64 -6.22
C SER A 172 10.53 -5.41 -7.12
N THR A 173 11.71 -5.01 -7.54
CA THR A 173 11.96 -3.85 -8.44
C THR A 173 12.22 -4.27 -9.88
N GLY A 174 12.00 -5.54 -10.19
CA GLY A 174 12.22 -6.14 -11.50
C GLY A 174 13.53 -6.93 -11.58
N ASP A 175 14.65 -6.35 -11.23
CA ASP A 175 15.97 -6.96 -11.15
C ASP A 175 16.62 -6.84 -9.76
N GLY A 176 15.81 -6.58 -8.74
CA GLY A 176 16.23 -6.50 -7.35
C GLY A 176 15.05 -6.42 -6.40
N ILE A 177 15.32 -6.14 -5.13
CA ILE A 177 14.30 -6.03 -4.10
C ILE A 177 14.44 -4.76 -3.26
N LEU A 178 13.32 -4.38 -2.65
CA LEU A 178 13.23 -3.45 -1.52
C LEU A 178 12.73 -4.21 -0.30
N ALA A 179 13.48 -4.19 0.77
CA ALA A 179 13.10 -4.80 2.04
C ALA A 179 13.43 -3.91 3.24
N THR A 180 12.74 -4.12 4.35
CA THR A 180 12.99 -3.43 5.62
C THR A 180 13.26 -4.39 6.76
N PHE A 181 13.99 -3.91 7.76
CA PHE A 181 14.34 -4.66 8.96
C PHE A 181 14.25 -3.75 10.20
N ASP A 182 13.84 -4.32 11.30
CA ASP A 182 13.82 -3.68 12.63
C ASP A 182 15.21 -3.57 13.29
N GLY A 183 16.25 -4.16 12.66
CA GLY A 183 17.61 -4.15 13.15
C GLY A 183 18.66 -4.21 12.06
N PRO A 184 19.64 -3.27 12.06
CA PRO A 184 20.64 -3.15 11.00
C PRO A 184 21.54 -4.39 10.88
N GLY A 185 21.88 -5.06 11.98
CA GLY A 185 22.69 -6.27 11.93
C GLY A 185 22.03 -7.43 11.19
N ARG A 186 20.70 -7.56 11.28
CA ARG A 186 19.94 -8.56 10.50
C ARG A 186 19.90 -8.20 9.02
N ALA A 187 19.71 -6.92 8.73
CA ALA A 187 19.69 -6.40 7.36
C ALA A 187 21.03 -6.67 6.65
N VAL A 188 22.15 -6.36 7.29
CA VAL A 188 23.49 -6.59 6.73
C VAL A 188 23.74 -8.08 6.50
N ARG A 189 23.41 -8.95 7.47
CA ARG A 189 23.56 -10.41 7.31
C ARG A 189 22.67 -10.95 6.19
N CYS A 190 21.46 -10.45 6.05
CA CYS A 190 20.56 -10.81 4.96
C CYS A 190 21.17 -10.42 3.60
N ALA A 191 21.66 -9.20 3.47
CA ALA A 191 22.27 -8.71 2.23
C ALA A 191 23.49 -9.54 1.82
N LEU A 192 24.39 -9.86 2.77
CA LEU A 192 25.58 -10.71 2.51
C LEU A 192 25.19 -12.15 2.13
N ALA A 193 24.18 -12.71 2.80
CA ALA A 193 23.69 -14.04 2.46
C ALA A 193 23.03 -14.08 1.08
N LEU A 194 22.25 -13.05 0.75
CA LEU A 194 21.60 -12.93 -0.55
C LEU A 194 22.61 -12.71 -1.67
N GLU A 195 23.62 -11.84 -1.46
CA GLU A 195 24.73 -11.65 -2.43
C GLU A 195 25.43 -12.98 -2.73
N THR A 196 25.83 -13.71 -1.70
CA THR A 196 26.52 -15.00 -1.84
C THR A 196 25.65 -16.03 -2.56
N ALA A 197 24.36 -16.11 -2.24
CA ALA A 197 23.45 -17.06 -2.87
C ALA A 197 23.10 -16.68 -4.32
N SER A 198 22.93 -15.40 -4.63
CA SER A 198 22.72 -14.90 -5.99
C SER A 198 23.92 -15.17 -6.89
N LYS A 199 25.12 -15.02 -6.36
CA LYS A 199 26.37 -15.35 -7.07
C LYS A 199 26.45 -16.83 -7.43
N GLN A 200 25.99 -17.74 -6.57
CA GLN A 200 25.95 -19.19 -6.85
C GLN A 200 25.06 -19.55 -8.03
N ILE A 201 24.01 -18.78 -8.29
CA ILE A 201 23.13 -18.95 -9.45
C ILE A 201 23.56 -18.10 -10.66
N GLY A 202 24.73 -17.46 -10.59
CA GLY A 202 25.30 -16.69 -11.70
C GLY A 202 24.75 -15.27 -11.84
N LEU A 203 24.11 -14.72 -10.81
CA LEU A 203 23.60 -13.36 -10.78
C LEU A 203 24.47 -12.49 -9.85
N PRO A 204 25.40 -11.67 -10.39
CA PRO A 204 26.12 -10.71 -9.58
C PRO A 204 25.16 -9.67 -9.02
N LEU A 205 25.16 -9.51 -7.70
CA LEU A 205 24.26 -8.61 -6.98
C LEU A 205 25.04 -7.44 -6.39
N ARG A 206 24.44 -6.27 -6.42
CA ARG A 206 24.86 -5.13 -5.59
C ARG A 206 23.78 -4.80 -4.58
N ALA A 207 24.21 -4.38 -3.37
CA ALA A 207 23.29 -4.05 -2.31
C ALA A 207 23.67 -2.75 -1.62
N GLY A 208 22.67 -2.02 -1.11
CA GLY A 208 22.86 -0.81 -0.34
C GLY A 208 21.91 -0.74 0.85
N LEU A 209 22.46 -0.37 2.01
CA LEU A 209 21.69 -0.26 3.24
C LEU A 209 21.85 1.12 3.90
N HIS A 210 20.74 1.58 4.45
CA HIS A 210 20.71 2.75 5.31
C HIS A 210 19.66 2.56 6.42
N THR A 211 19.93 3.11 7.60
CA THR A 211 18.98 3.13 8.73
C THR A 211 18.53 4.54 8.98
N GLY A 212 17.23 4.74 9.03
CA GLY A 212 16.60 6.03 9.30
C GLY A 212 15.09 5.91 9.41
N GLU A 213 14.42 7.02 9.66
CA GLU A 213 12.97 7.05 9.69
C GLU A 213 12.38 6.88 8.29
N ILE A 214 11.44 5.96 8.19
CA ILE A 214 10.63 5.72 7.00
C ILE A 214 9.16 6.02 7.30
N GLU A 215 8.40 6.37 6.27
CA GLU A 215 6.95 6.50 6.32
C GLU A 215 6.34 5.21 5.77
N ILE A 216 5.44 4.57 6.52
CA ILE A 216 4.67 3.42 6.05
C ILE A 216 3.44 3.94 5.31
N ARG A 217 3.22 3.50 4.07
CA ARG A 217 2.11 3.90 3.21
C ARG A 217 1.37 2.66 2.70
N GLY A 218 0.52 2.10 3.53
CA GLY A 218 -0.14 0.83 3.26
C GLY A 218 0.88 -0.31 3.09
N ARG A 219 1.08 -0.81 1.86
CA ARG A 219 2.08 -1.85 1.54
C ARG A 219 3.40 -1.30 1.00
N ASP A 220 3.55 0.00 0.87
CA ASP A 220 4.78 0.66 0.39
C ASP A 220 5.41 1.49 1.50
N ILE A 221 6.62 1.98 1.25
CA ILE A 221 7.35 2.82 2.18
C ILE A 221 7.89 4.07 1.47
N GLY A 222 8.02 5.17 2.22
CA GLY A 222 8.54 6.44 1.75
C GLY A 222 9.57 7.05 2.70
N GLY A 223 10.01 8.27 2.37
CA GLY A 223 10.92 9.04 3.21
C GLY A 223 12.35 9.08 2.71
N ILE A 224 13.14 9.97 3.31
CA ILE A 224 14.54 10.22 2.90
C ILE A 224 15.42 8.98 3.06
N ALA A 225 15.18 8.17 4.11
CA ALA A 225 15.94 6.95 4.36
C ALA A 225 15.84 5.92 3.23
N VAL A 226 14.67 5.83 2.58
CA VAL A 226 14.46 4.96 1.42
C VAL A 226 15.31 5.44 0.23
N HIS A 227 15.29 6.76 -0.03
CA HIS A 227 16.12 7.33 -1.09
C HIS A 227 17.62 7.17 -0.78
N ALA A 228 18.03 7.33 0.48
CA ALA A 228 19.43 7.15 0.90
C ALA A 228 19.90 5.71 0.62
N ALA A 229 19.14 4.70 1.03
CA ALA A 229 19.49 3.29 0.78
C ALA A 229 19.64 2.99 -0.72
N ALA A 230 18.73 3.49 -1.56
CA ALA A 230 18.81 3.34 -3.01
C ALA A 230 20.07 4.02 -3.60
N ARG A 231 20.48 5.20 -3.08
CA ARG A 231 21.68 5.89 -3.51
C ARG A 231 22.97 5.23 -3.01
N VAL A 232 22.95 4.65 -1.81
CA VAL A 232 24.04 3.81 -1.32
C VAL A 232 24.25 2.60 -2.22
N MET A 233 23.16 1.88 -2.59
CA MET A 233 23.22 0.77 -3.54
C MET A 233 23.80 1.20 -4.89
N ALA A 234 23.46 2.37 -5.38
CA ALA A 234 23.95 2.87 -6.67
C ALA A 234 25.46 3.15 -6.68
N GLN A 235 26.12 3.27 -5.52
CA GLN A 235 27.59 3.40 -5.39
C GLN A 235 28.28 2.05 -5.25
N SER A 236 27.54 0.96 -5.09
CA SER A 236 28.07 -0.38 -4.86
C SER A 236 28.50 -1.03 -6.17
N ASN A 237 29.60 -1.78 -6.12
CA ASN A 237 30.08 -2.60 -7.22
C ASN A 237 29.32 -3.93 -7.29
N ALA A 238 29.61 -4.73 -8.31
CA ALA A 238 29.13 -6.11 -8.39
C ALA A 238 29.66 -6.93 -7.21
N ASP A 239 28.81 -7.78 -6.63
CA ASP A 239 29.09 -8.62 -5.48
C ASP A 239 29.60 -7.80 -4.26
N GLU A 240 28.98 -6.64 -4.05
CA GLU A 240 29.31 -5.75 -2.92
C GLU A 240 28.05 -5.32 -2.16
N VAL A 241 28.16 -5.32 -0.84
CA VAL A 241 27.16 -4.81 0.09
C VAL A 241 27.69 -3.53 0.71
N LEU A 242 27.15 -2.37 0.29
CA LEU A 242 27.49 -1.09 0.86
C LEU A 242 26.50 -0.67 1.94
N VAL A 243 27.03 -0.02 2.97
CA VAL A 243 26.25 0.55 4.07
C VAL A 243 26.66 2.00 4.34
N SER A 244 25.73 2.81 4.80
CA SER A 244 26.04 4.14 5.32
C SER A 244 26.66 4.06 6.72
N ARG A 245 27.39 5.10 7.15
CA ARG A 245 28.02 5.20 8.48
C ARG A 245 27.07 4.85 9.62
N VAL A 246 25.85 5.36 9.58
CA VAL A 246 24.83 5.09 10.62
C VAL A 246 24.62 3.59 10.85
N VAL A 247 24.68 2.78 9.80
CA VAL A 247 24.55 1.31 9.91
C VAL A 247 25.76 0.74 10.66
N THR A 248 26.99 1.19 10.33
CA THR A 248 28.22 0.71 10.99
C THR A 248 28.22 1.03 12.48
N ASP A 249 27.78 2.24 12.84
CA ASP A 249 27.74 2.70 14.22
C ASP A 249 26.72 1.89 15.06
N LEU A 250 25.56 1.59 14.48
CA LEU A 250 24.50 0.82 15.15
C LEU A 250 24.82 -0.67 15.33
N VAL A 251 25.73 -1.25 14.52
CA VAL A 251 26.09 -2.67 14.59
C VAL A 251 27.47 -2.92 15.21
N ALA A 252 28.04 -1.93 15.87
CA ALA A 252 29.30 -2.07 16.58
C ALA A 252 29.22 -3.27 17.54
N GLY A 253 30.24 -4.16 17.47
CA GLY A 253 30.27 -5.39 18.27
C GLY A 253 29.42 -6.57 17.75
N ALA A 254 28.71 -6.44 16.63
CA ALA A 254 27.90 -7.52 16.08
C ALA A 254 28.68 -8.58 15.27
N GLY A 255 30.02 -8.55 15.26
CA GLY A 255 30.86 -9.48 14.51
C GLY A 255 30.87 -9.26 13.00
N LEU A 256 30.44 -8.08 12.54
CA LEU A 256 30.53 -7.64 11.16
C LEU A 256 31.78 -6.78 10.97
N LYS A 257 32.38 -6.89 9.80
CA LYS A 257 33.54 -6.08 9.42
C LYS A 257 33.14 -5.09 8.34
N PHE A 258 33.78 -3.92 8.38
CA PHE A 258 33.49 -2.83 7.46
C PHE A 258 34.79 -2.25 6.91
N SER A 259 34.85 -2.16 5.58
CA SER A 259 35.98 -1.53 4.88
C SER A 259 35.53 -0.18 4.34
N ASP A 260 36.29 0.87 4.64
CA ASP A 260 36.00 2.23 4.17
C ASP A 260 35.97 2.29 2.63
N ARG A 261 34.93 2.91 2.09
CA ARG A 261 34.77 3.20 0.65
C ARG A 261 34.80 4.70 0.36
N GLY A 262 35.16 5.51 1.33
CA GLY A 262 35.28 6.95 1.22
C GLY A 262 33.96 7.70 1.37
N SER A 263 34.05 8.97 1.11
CA SER A 263 32.95 9.93 1.27
C SER A 263 32.39 10.32 -0.09
N HIS A 264 31.10 10.16 -0.28
CA HIS A 264 30.38 10.31 -1.56
C HIS A 264 29.35 11.42 -1.49
N GLU A 265 29.08 12.05 -2.63
CA GLU A 265 27.89 12.88 -2.83
C GLU A 265 26.78 12.00 -3.39
N LEU A 266 25.68 11.88 -2.67
CA LEU A 266 24.53 11.08 -3.09
C LEU A 266 23.51 11.98 -3.78
N LYS A 267 23.17 11.67 -5.02
CA LYS A 267 22.28 12.50 -5.84
C LYS A 267 20.95 12.82 -5.14
N GLY A 268 20.69 14.11 -4.92
CA GLY A 268 19.46 14.60 -4.29
C GLY A 268 19.46 14.56 -2.77
N LEU A 269 20.57 14.20 -2.14
CA LEU A 269 20.74 14.23 -0.68
C LEU A 269 21.80 15.27 -0.31
N PRO A 270 21.60 16.03 0.77
CA PRO A 270 22.56 17.05 1.21
C PRO A 270 23.82 16.43 1.81
N GLY A 271 24.94 17.13 1.64
CA GLY A 271 26.21 16.80 2.30
C GLY A 271 26.95 15.60 1.68
N ARG A 272 27.96 15.14 2.41
CA ARG A 272 28.78 13.99 2.05
C ARG A 272 28.45 12.81 2.93
N TRP A 273 28.47 11.63 2.34
CA TRP A 273 28.07 10.38 2.97
C TRP A 273 29.24 9.40 2.98
N ASP A 274 29.70 9.03 4.16
CA ASP A 274 30.71 7.99 4.28
C ASP A 274 30.09 6.61 4.10
N LEU A 275 30.63 5.84 3.18
CA LEU A 275 30.15 4.52 2.83
C LEU A 275 31.16 3.44 3.19
N PHE A 276 30.67 2.27 3.53
CA PHE A 276 31.49 1.14 3.96
C PHE A 276 31.01 -0.14 3.28
N ALA A 277 31.95 -0.97 2.82
CA ALA A 277 31.66 -2.32 2.35
C ALA A 277 31.60 -3.27 3.55
N ALA A 278 30.48 -4.00 3.66
CA ALA A 278 30.28 -4.98 4.72
C ALA A 278 30.85 -6.36 4.35
N SER A 279 31.37 -7.07 5.34
CA SER A 279 31.78 -8.48 5.25
C SER A 279 31.60 -9.18 6.61
N ILE A 280 31.68 -10.51 6.62
CA ILE A 280 31.66 -11.34 7.82
C ILE A 280 33.07 -11.57 8.36
#